data_c11bec07e9d238a76f9772ef1d6fb6fe
#
_entry.id   c11bec07e9d238a76f9772ef1d6fb6fe
#
_cell.length_a   1.000
_cell.length_b   1.000
_cell.length_c   1.000
_cell.angle_alpha   90.00
_cell.angle_beta   90.00
_cell.angle_gamma   90.00
#
_symmetry.space_group_name_H-M   'P 1'
#
loop_
_entity.id
_entity.type
_entity.pdbx_description
1 polymer ?
#
loop_
_entity_poly.entity_id
_entity_poly.type
_entity_poly.pdbx_seq_one_letter_code
_entity_poly.pdbx_strand_id
1 'polypeptide(L)'
;MKTKAFMFASILGIAFGITSCGLDMPKETKTSYETMTVKKQDITVPLKFSAKLKGQSDVTISPQVSGQLMKICVTEGQRVSKGQTLFVIDSRNAQHEVEAARANLQAAQANLTAAQAQANSAKLEFESNKNLFDKKIVSSYMLENSRNSYNQALAAVSQAKASVTQAQSAVNRARVNLGFCTITAPVTGVIGEIPVRTGDQVSPASNLTILSGNTTMDAEFSVTEALIEESVSAGATQADKDKYIAELPEVTFVMKNGTEYSHKGRVTSLTGVVDAVTGSLGVKASFPNPDGHLFSGIQGTVVLPMTEKDVMIIPQIAVVKLQDRQLVYKVKADSTATAITVTTADTGNGKDVIVISGLNVGDKIVTTGANNVQEGQRVLYPEEAKSEKK
;
A
#
# COMPACT_ATOMS: atom_id res chain seq x y z
N MET A 1 -58.94 -19.67 -51.44
CA MET A 1 -59.77 -19.02 -52.53
C MET A 1 -58.80 -18.54 -53.58
N LYS A 2 -58.88 -19.20 -54.67
CA LYS A 2 -59.07 -18.72 -56.08
C LYS A 2 -57.89 -17.88 -56.58
N THR A 3 -57.07 -18.44 -57.48
CA THR A 3 -57.18 -18.62 -58.97
C THR A 3 -56.54 -17.46 -59.70
N LYS A 4 -55.68 -17.58 -60.67
CA LYS A 4 -55.48 -18.22 -61.93
C LYS A 4 -54.28 -17.49 -62.58
N ALA A 5 -53.23 -18.05 -63.07
CA ALA A 5 -53.03 -18.55 -64.43
C ALA A 5 -53.33 -17.52 -65.55
N PHE A 6 -52.29 -17.15 -66.33
CA PHE A 6 -52.40 -17.13 -67.78
C PHE A 6 -51.01 -17.19 -68.44
N MET A 7 -50.88 -18.13 -69.27
CA MET A 7 -49.89 -18.48 -70.29
C MET A 7 -50.02 -17.48 -71.45
N PHE A 8 -48.88 -17.07 -72.10
CA PHE A 8 -48.86 -17.03 -73.56
C PHE A 8 -47.43 -17.10 -74.08
N ALA A 9 -47.18 -17.99 -74.93
CA ALA A 9 -45.99 -18.23 -75.71
C ALA A 9 -45.93 -17.29 -76.91
N SER A 10 -44.73 -16.97 -77.36
CA SER A 10 -44.42 -16.70 -78.75
C SER A 10 -42.95 -16.88 -79.05
N ILE A 11 -42.69 -17.81 -79.95
CA ILE A 11 -41.47 -18.21 -80.63
C ILE A 11 -41.15 -17.19 -81.73
N LEU A 12 -39.91 -16.78 -81.94
CA LEU A 12 -39.21 -16.61 -83.26
C LEU A 12 -37.84 -15.90 -83.00
N GLY A 13 -36.72 -16.52 -83.20
CA GLY A 13 -36.01 -16.54 -84.48
C GLY A 13 -34.58 -16.08 -84.29
N ILE A 14 -33.64 -16.98 -84.25
CA ILE A 14 -32.30 -17.07 -84.89
C ILE A 14 -31.57 -15.78 -85.20
N ALA A 15 -30.36 -15.59 -84.56
CA ALA A 15 -29.15 -15.17 -85.29
C ALA A 15 -27.87 -15.50 -84.50
N PHE A 16 -27.01 -16.29 -85.11
CA PHE A 16 -25.66 -16.62 -84.75
C PHE A 16 -24.78 -15.39 -84.65
N GLY A 17 -24.15 -15.14 -83.48
CA GLY A 17 -23.10 -14.16 -83.32
C GLY A 17 -22.08 -14.74 -82.39
N ILE A 18 -21.05 -15.39 -82.85
CA ILE A 18 -19.87 -15.80 -82.08
C ILE A 18 -19.05 -14.54 -81.79
N THR A 19 -19.22 -13.97 -80.68
CA THR A 19 -18.26 -13.00 -80.06
C THR A 19 -17.46 -13.73 -79.05
N SER A 20 -16.20 -13.96 -79.33
CA SER A 20 -15.14 -14.43 -78.46
C SER A 20 -15.08 -13.51 -77.26
N CYS A 21 -15.66 -13.95 -76.14
CA CYS A 21 -15.43 -13.28 -74.79
C CYS A 21 -14.04 -13.76 -74.34
N GLY A 22 -13.04 -12.90 -74.53
CA GLY A 22 -11.78 -13.05 -73.85
C GLY A 22 -12.03 -13.13 -72.35
N LEU A 23 -11.67 -14.27 -71.75
CA LEU A 23 -11.54 -14.37 -70.33
C LEU A 23 -10.46 -13.33 -69.89
N ASP A 24 -10.91 -12.12 -69.45
CA ASP A 24 -10.09 -11.28 -68.62
C ASP A 24 -9.80 -12.07 -67.36
N MET A 25 -8.65 -12.68 -67.28
CA MET A 25 -8.10 -13.15 -66.02
C MET A 25 -8.03 -11.92 -65.10
N PRO A 26 -8.48 -12.05 -63.84
CA PRO A 26 -8.33 -10.93 -62.89
C PRO A 26 -6.84 -10.57 -62.87
N LYS A 27 -6.49 -9.36 -63.25
CA LYS A 27 -5.17 -8.80 -63.04
C LYS A 27 -4.85 -9.01 -61.56
N GLU A 28 -3.88 -9.88 -61.26
CA GLU A 28 -3.27 -9.93 -59.96
C GLU A 28 -2.89 -8.51 -59.57
N THR A 29 -3.64 -7.92 -58.67
CA THR A 29 -3.28 -6.66 -58.02
C THR A 29 -2.00 -6.94 -57.26
N LYS A 30 -0.89 -6.59 -57.85
CA LYS A 30 0.43 -6.66 -57.20
C LYS A 30 0.43 -5.74 -56.00
N THR A 31 0.08 -6.28 -54.86
CA THR A 31 0.05 -5.52 -53.60
C THR A 31 1.47 -5.53 -53.03
N SER A 32 2.03 -4.34 -52.88
CA SER A 32 3.32 -4.14 -52.22
C SER A 32 3.16 -4.30 -50.71
N TYR A 33 4.02 -5.09 -50.09
CA TYR A 33 4.02 -5.36 -48.67
C TYR A 33 5.26 -4.77 -48.01
N GLU A 34 5.06 -4.10 -46.85
CA GLU A 34 6.17 -3.68 -46.02
C GLU A 34 6.71 -4.87 -45.25
N THR A 35 8.02 -4.96 -45.14
CA THR A 35 8.70 -6.01 -44.41
C THR A 35 9.61 -5.45 -43.34
N MET A 36 9.77 -6.19 -42.26
CA MET A 36 10.67 -5.84 -41.14
C MET A 36 11.58 -7.04 -40.86
N THR A 37 12.82 -6.74 -40.50
CA THR A 37 13.73 -7.78 -39.98
C THR A 37 13.60 -7.85 -38.47
N VAL A 38 13.32 -9.06 -37.95
CA VAL A 38 13.19 -9.32 -36.53
C VAL A 38 14.55 -9.11 -35.84
N LYS A 39 14.56 -8.26 -34.84
CA LYS A 39 15.75 -7.96 -34.02
C LYS A 39 15.40 -8.13 -32.55
N LYS A 40 16.39 -8.43 -31.74
CA LYS A 40 16.27 -8.36 -30.29
C LYS A 40 16.42 -6.92 -29.84
N GLN A 41 15.60 -6.53 -28.88
CA GLN A 41 15.69 -5.23 -28.24
C GLN A 41 15.08 -5.29 -26.84
N ASP A 42 15.47 -4.35 -25.99
CA ASP A 42 14.88 -4.21 -24.67
C ASP A 42 13.56 -3.43 -24.77
N ILE A 43 12.56 -3.87 -24.01
CA ILE A 43 11.27 -3.19 -23.95
C ILE A 43 10.80 -3.05 -22.52
N THR A 44 10.18 -1.93 -22.19
CA THR A 44 9.54 -1.74 -20.90
C THR A 44 8.05 -2.03 -21.03
N VAL A 45 7.59 -3.05 -20.31
CA VAL A 45 6.19 -3.49 -20.26
C VAL A 45 5.54 -2.93 -19.00
N PRO A 46 4.48 -2.11 -19.10
CA PRO A 46 3.77 -1.57 -17.95
C PRO A 46 2.83 -2.62 -17.36
N LEU A 47 3.21 -3.28 -16.29
CA LEU A 47 2.33 -4.17 -15.54
C LEU A 47 1.34 -3.33 -14.71
N LYS A 48 0.04 -3.58 -14.85
CA LYS A 48 -1.04 -2.82 -14.23
C LYS A 48 -1.75 -3.65 -13.18
N PHE A 49 -1.80 -3.14 -11.95
CA PHE A 49 -2.45 -3.80 -10.82
C PHE A 49 -3.49 -2.88 -10.19
N SER A 50 -4.70 -3.41 -9.97
CA SER A 50 -5.71 -2.67 -9.20
C SER A 50 -5.25 -2.51 -7.76
N ALA A 51 -5.27 -1.29 -7.26
CA ALA A 51 -4.77 -0.95 -5.93
C ALA A 51 -5.78 -0.08 -5.16
N LYS A 52 -5.73 -0.23 -3.83
CA LYS A 52 -6.45 0.61 -2.89
C LYS A 52 -5.44 1.37 -2.03
N LEU A 53 -5.60 2.68 -1.95
CA LEU A 53 -4.79 3.53 -1.09
C LEU A 53 -5.25 3.44 0.36
N LYS A 54 -4.28 3.34 1.26
CA LYS A 54 -4.46 3.53 2.70
C LYS A 54 -3.43 4.53 3.21
N GLY A 55 -3.82 5.36 4.17
CA GLY A 55 -2.86 6.15 4.92
C GLY A 55 -1.90 5.23 5.68
N GLN A 56 -0.62 5.53 5.67
CA GLN A 56 0.40 4.75 6.39
C GLN A 56 0.09 4.64 7.89
N SER A 57 -0.63 5.60 8.45
CA SER A 57 -0.97 5.70 9.86
C SER A 57 -2.45 6.05 10.05
N ASP A 58 -3.36 5.19 9.58
CA ASP A 58 -4.77 5.32 9.92
C ASP A 58 -4.98 4.84 11.36
N VAL A 59 -5.27 5.78 12.27
CA VAL A 59 -5.43 5.51 13.70
C VAL A 59 -6.87 5.81 14.11
N THR A 60 -7.55 4.80 14.67
CA THR A 60 -8.85 5.00 15.31
C THR A 60 -8.65 5.73 16.64
N ILE A 61 -9.30 6.85 16.81
CA ILE A 61 -9.27 7.64 18.05
C ILE A 61 -10.45 7.21 18.93
N SER A 62 -10.11 6.60 20.07
CA SER A 62 -11.05 6.19 21.11
C SER A 62 -10.66 6.78 22.45
N PRO A 63 -11.61 7.09 23.34
CA PRO A 63 -11.31 7.57 24.68
C PRO A 63 -10.71 6.46 25.54
N GLN A 64 -9.87 6.81 26.51
CA GLN A 64 -9.33 5.84 27.47
C GLN A 64 -10.16 5.82 28.79
N VAL A 65 -11.03 6.80 28.96
CA VAL A 65 -11.93 6.93 30.13
C VAL A 65 -13.36 7.15 29.66
N SER A 66 -14.33 6.70 30.47
CA SER A 66 -15.74 6.95 30.22
C SER A 66 -16.14 8.32 30.78
N GLY A 67 -17.00 9.02 30.05
CA GLY A 67 -17.52 10.31 30.49
C GLY A 67 -18.35 11.01 29.41
N GLN A 68 -18.92 12.15 29.73
CA GLN A 68 -19.65 12.97 28.79
C GLN A 68 -18.67 13.81 27.93
N LEU A 69 -18.90 13.84 26.63
CA LEU A 69 -18.12 14.66 25.70
C LEU A 69 -18.50 16.13 25.84
N MET A 70 -17.59 16.94 26.40
CA MET A 70 -17.83 18.36 26.66
C MET A 70 -17.57 19.25 25.45
N LYS A 71 -16.56 18.91 24.66
CA LYS A 71 -16.16 19.74 23.53
C LYS A 71 -15.49 18.90 22.44
N ILE A 72 -15.85 19.21 21.20
CA ILE A 72 -15.17 18.78 19.98
C ILE A 72 -14.36 19.99 19.48
N CYS A 73 -13.03 19.85 19.40
CA CYS A 73 -12.10 20.95 19.09
C CYS A 73 -11.67 20.98 17.63
N VAL A 74 -12.19 20.04 16.81
CA VAL A 74 -11.81 19.84 15.41
C VAL A 74 -13.06 19.63 14.56
N THR A 75 -12.89 19.79 13.23
CA THR A 75 -13.93 19.51 12.24
C THR A 75 -13.51 18.35 11.32
N GLU A 76 -14.47 17.68 10.74
CA GLU A 76 -14.22 16.66 9.71
C GLU A 76 -13.43 17.23 8.54
N GLY A 77 -12.46 16.48 8.03
CA GLY A 77 -11.56 16.93 6.97
C GLY A 77 -10.46 17.90 7.42
N GLN A 78 -10.43 18.33 8.70
CA GLN A 78 -9.41 19.23 9.20
C GLN A 78 -8.06 18.53 9.33
N ARG A 79 -6.99 19.20 8.88
CA ARG A 79 -5.62 18.76 9.15
C ARG A 79 -5.21 19.12 10.57
N VAL A 80 -4.64 18.17 11.29
CA VAL A 80 -4.19 18.31 12.67
C VAL A 80 -2.75 17.87 12.83
N SER A 81 -2.05 18.49 13.79
CA SER A 81 -0.68 18.13 14.15
C SER A 81 -0.66 17.17 15.34
N LYS A 82 0.39 16.34 15.43
CA LYS A 82 0.62 15.48 16.60
C LYS A 82 0.59 16.31 17.90
N GLY A 83 -0.18 15.83 18.90
CA GLY A 83 -0.36 16.50 20.19
C GLY A 83 -1.49 17.56 20.22
N GLN A 84 -2.09 17.90 19.09
CA GLN A 84 -3.23 18.81 19.04
C GLN A 84 -4.45 18.19 19.72
N THR A 85 -5.15 18.99 20.57
CA THR A 85 -6.37 18.55 21.25
C THR A 85 -7.51 18.35 20.24
N LEU A 86 -8.12 17.17 20.27
CA LEU A 86 -9.23 16.79 19.40
C LEU A 86 -10.58 16.85 20.15
N PHE A 87 -10.64 16.20 21.31
CA PHE A 87 -11.85 16.07 22.11
C PHE A 87 -11.56 16.31 23.58
N VAL A 88 -12.55 16.82 24.31
CA VAL A 88 -12.48 17.04 25.76
C VAL A 88 -13.68 16.36 26.41
N ILE A 89 -13.39 15.44 27.32
CA ILE A 89 -14.36 14.73 28.17
C ILE A 89 -14.50 15.47 29.48
N ASP A 90 -15.63 15.37 30.18
CA ASP A 90 -15.84 15.94 31.50
C ASP A 90 -14.77 15.46 32.49
N SER A 91 -13.96 16.38 32.94
CA SER A 91 -12.80 16.11 33.82
C SER A 91 -13.07 16.40 35.30
N ARG A 92 -14.28 16.85 35.68
CA ARG A 92 -14.59 17.26 37.05
C ARG A 92 -14.31 16.17 38.09
N ASN A 93 -14.79 14.95 37.82
CA ASN A 93 -14.54 13.80 38.71
C ASN A 93 -13.04 13.48 38.82
N ALA A 94 -12.32 13.47 37.69
CA ALA A 94 -10.89 13.21 37.68
C ALA A 94 -10.07 14.32 38.39
N GLN A 95 -10.53 15.57 38.30
CA GLN A 95 -9.94 16.68 39.07
C GLN A 95 -10.09 16.48 40.55
N HIS A 96 -11.30 16.12 41.03
CA HIS A 96 -11.55 15.82 42.44
C HIS A 96 -10.73 14.63 42.93
N GLU A 97 -10.51 13.61 42.12
CA GLU A 97 -9.60 12.49 42.46
C GLU A 97 -8.14 12.96 42.64
N VAL A 98 -7.67 13.87 41.79
CA VAL A 98 -6.33 14.47 41.95
C VAL A 98 -6.23 15.27 43.21
N GLU A 99 -7.25 16.08 43.56
CA GLU A 99 -7.30 16.89 44.79
C GLU A 99 -7.30 15.99 46.03
N ALA A 100 -8.13 14.94 46.05
CA ALA A 100 -8.18 13.98 47.15
C ALA A 100 -6.83 13.25 47.35
N ALA A 101 -6.22 12.81 46.24
CA ALA A 101 -4.91 12.16 46.28
C ALA A 101 -3.80 13.12 46.79
N ARG A 102 -3.85 14.41 46.43
CA ARG A 102 -2.92 15.44 46.94
C ARG A 102 -3.08 15.67 48.42
N ALA A 103 -4.33 15.73 48.91
CA ALA A 103 -4.60 15.87 50.35
C ALA A 103 -4.01 14.68 51.16
N ASN A 104 -4.19 13.45 50.65
CA ASN A 104 -3.61 12.25 51.24
C ASN A 104 -2.07 12.28 51.25
N LEU A 105 -1.44 12.76 50.15
CA LEU A 105 0.00 12.97 50.10
C LEU A 105 0.50 13.96 51.15
N GLN A 106 -0.21 15.08 51.32
CA GLN A 106 0.11 16.09 52.33
C GLN A 106 0.02 15.52 53.74
N ALA A 107 -1.01 14.73 54.05
CA ALA A 107 -1.15 14.03 55.32
C ALA A 107 0.02 13.06 55.58
N ALA A 108 0.41 12.28 54.56
CA ALA A 108 1.56 11.37 54.67
C ALA A 108 2.88 12.12 54.87
N GLN A 109 3.06 13.25 54.22
CA GLN A 109 4.23 14.14 54.45
C GLN A 109 4.29 14.71 55.85
N ALA A 110 3.16 15.15 56.41
CA ALA A 110 3.08 15.59 57.77
C ALA A 110 3.46 14.49 58.79
N ASN A 111 2.96 13.25 58.56
CA ASN A 111 3.32 12.11 59.38
C ASN A 111 4.82 11.78 59.28
N LEU A 112 5.42 11.88 58.11
CA LEU A 112 6.87 11.71 57.94
C LEU A 112 7.65 12.78 58.74
N THR A 113 7.22 14.02 58.70
CA THR A 113 7.83 15.11 59.48
C THR A 113 7.75 14.85 60.98
N ALA A 114 6.60 14.37 61.48
CA ALA A 114 6.44 13.98 62.86
C ALA A 114 7.36 12.81 63.27
N ALA A 115 7.44 11.77 62.43
CA ALA A 115 8.33 10.63 62.68
C ALA A 115 9.82 11.04 62.66
N GLN A 116 10.19 11.97 61.79
CA GLN A 116 11.55 12.53 61.74
C GLN A 116 11.89 13.31 62.99
N ALA A 117 10.95 14.13 63.52
CA ALA A 117 11.13 14.84 64.76
C ALA A 117 11.32 13.91 65.97
N GLN A 118 10.51 12.84 66.03
CA GLN A 118 10.64 11.78 67.05
C GLN A 118 11.99 11.05 66.95
N ALA A 119 12.45 10.71 65.75
CA ALA A 119 13.76 10.07 65.53
C ALA A 119 14.91 11.02 65.94
N ASN A 120 14.80 12.31 65.66
CA ASN A 120 15.79 13.29 66.09
C ASN A 120 15.86 13.38 67.62
N SER A 121 14.72 13.37 68.33
CA SER A 121 14.68 13.41 69.83
C SER A 121 15.32 12.14 70.43
N ALA A 122 14.98 10.95 69.89
CA ALA A 122 15.57 9.68 70.28
C ALA A 122 17.08 9.60 70.00
N LYS A 123 17.52 10.18 68.87
CA LYS A 123 18.94 10.33 68.55
C LYS A 123 19.72 11.16 69.57
N LEU A 124 19.19 12.28 69.91
CA LEU A 124 19.82 13.15 70.94
C LEU A 124 19.94 12.45 72.29
N GLU A 125 18.90 11.72 72.70
CA GLU A 125 18.93 10.93 73.95
C GLU A 125 19.99 9.84 73.88
N PHE A 126 20.07 9.07 72.75
CA PHE A 126 21.09 8.06 72.56
C PHE A 126 22.51 8.65 72.53
N GLU A 127 22.75 9.77 71.88
CA GLU A 127 24.06 10.46 71.85
C GLU A 127 24.46 10.98 73.23
N SER A 128 23.50 11.49 74.00
CA SER A 128 23.72 11.93 75.40
C SER A 128 24.11 10.72 76.27
N ASN A 129 23.34 9.62 76.25
CA ASN A 129 23.62 8.42 77.02
C ASN A 129 24.95 7.79 76.61
N LYS A 130 25.32 7.85 75.36
CA LYS A 130 26.62 7.36 74.80
C LYS A 130 27.78 8.17 75.44
N ASN A 131 27.69 9.51 75.45
CA ASN A 131 28.69 10.37 76.05
C ASN A 131 28.83 10.14 77.56
N LEU A 132 27.73 9.89 78.27
CA LEU A 132 27.71 9.56 79.68
C LEU A 132 28.29 8.18 79.99
N PHE A 133 28.02 7.20 79.12
CA PHE A 133 28.58 5.86 79.25
C PHE A 133 30.10 5.86 79.06
N ASP A 134 30.62 6.59 78.07
CA ASP A 134 32.04 6.76 77.85
C ASP A 134 32.75 7.38 79.10
N LYS A 135 32.03 8.19 79.84
CA LYS A 135 32.48 8.75 81.19
C LYS A 135 32.19 7.83 82.37
N LYS A 136 31.64 6.59 82.13
CA LYS A 136 31.27 5.61 83.14
C LYS A 136 30.19 6.08 84.14
N ILE A 137 29.30 7.00 83.74
CA ILE A 137 28.25 7.59 84.61
C ILE A 137 26.95 6.76 84.49
N VAL A 138 26.64 6.12 83.34
CA VAL A 138 25.44 5.30 83.15
C VAL A 138 25.78 3.84 82.84
N SER A 139 24.82 2.95 83.06
CA SER A 139 24.98 1.52 82.81
C SER A 139 24.88 1.15 81.28
N SER A 140 25.48 0.05 80.93
CA SER A 140 25.33 -0.49 79.57
C SER A 140 23.86 -0.77 79.13
N TYR A 141 23.03 -1.13 80.12
CA TYR A 141 21.58 -1.31 79.91
C TYR A 141 20.90 -0.01 79.50
N MET A 142 21.25 1.12 80.08
CA MET A 142 20.67 2.40 79.75
C MET A 142 21.08 2.93 78.37
N LEU A 143 22.34 2.66 77.98
CA LEU A 143 22.82 2.93 76.59
C LEU A 143 22.10 2.07 75.56
N GLU A 144 21.99 0.75 75.83
CA GLU A 144 21.35 -0.14 74.88
C GLU A 144 19.84 0.16 74.76
N ASN A 145 19.16 0.52 75.83
CA ASN A 145 17.75 0.89 75.81
C ASN A 145 17.52 2.17 74.92
N SER A 146 18.37 3.17 75.07
CA SER A 146 18.27 4.42 74.27
C SER A 146 18.60 4.14 72.77
N ARG A 147 19.55 3.20 72.50
CA ARG A 147 19.87 2.75 71.15
C ARG A 147 18.67 2.06 70.48
N ASN A 148 17.99 1.16 71.24
CA ASN A 148 16.81 0.48 70.75
C ASN A 148 15.66 1.46 70.45
N SER A 149 15.44 2.45 71.35
CA SER A 149 14.46 3.51 71.10
C SER A 149 14.76 4.32 69.84
N TYR A 150 16.06 4.65 69.60
CA TYR A 150 16.46 5.33 68.38
C TYR A 150 16.23 4.46 67.11
N ASN A 151 16.59 3.17 67.18
CA ASN A 151 16.33 2.26 66.04
C ASN A 151 14.84 2.07 65.77
N GLN A 152 14.00 2.02 66.79
CA GLN A 152 12.54 1.99 66.64
C GLN A 152 12.01 3.25 65.97
N ALA A 153 12.51 4.43 66.34
CA ALA A 153 12.13 5.69 65.71
C ALA A 153 12.60 5.78 64.25
N LEU A 154 13.80 5.24 63.90
CA LEU A 154 14.26 5.13 62.53
C LEU A 154 13.37 4.19 61.68
N ALA A 155 12.89 3.09 62.24
CA ALA A 155 11.95 2.20 61.56
C ALA A 155 10.62 2.92 61.28
N ALA A 156 10.13 3.76 62.23
CA ALA A 156 8.94 4.59 62.02
C ALA A 156 9.12 5.64 60.91
N VAL A 157 10.30 6.25 60.78
CA VAL A 157 10.64 7.14 59.66
C VAL A 157 10.60 6.40 58.35
N SER A 158 11.18 5.19 58.31
CA SER A 158 11.17 4.35 57.10
C SER A 158 9.75 3.99 56.68
N GLN A 159 8.89 3.63 57.62
CA GLN A 159 7.48 3.34 57.41
C GLN A 159 6.72 4.57 56.86
N ALA A 160 6.92 5.74 57.48
CA ALA A 160 6.29 6.97 57.04
C ALA A 160 6.76 7.41 55.63
N LYS A 161 8.06 7.21 55.34
CA LYS A 161 8.61 7.44 53.98
C LYS A 161 7.97 6.52 52.92
N ALA A 162 7.75 5.26 53.21
CA ALA A 162 7.04 4.35 52.36
C ALA A 162 5.59 4.82 52.10
N SER A 163 4.91 5.31 53.13
CA SER A 163 3.55 5.87 53.00
C SER A 163 3.51 7.11 52.10
N VAL A 164 4.52 7.99 52.14
CA VAL A 164 4.66 9.13 51.22
C VAL A 164 4.83 8.66 49.81
N THR A 165 5.67 7.64 49.55
CA THR A 165 5.87 7.07 48.22
C THR A 165 4.59 6.47 47.68
N GLN A 166 3.80 5.77 48.50
CA GLN A 166 2.51 5.21 48.12
C GLN A 166 1.50 6.32 47.74
N ALA A 167 1.39 7.37 48.58
CA ALA A 167 0.50 8.51 48.34
C ALA A 167 0.92 9.28 47.06
N GLN A 168 2.22 9.46 46.83
CA GLN A 168 2.74 10.09 45.60
C GLN A 168 2.36 9.26 44.34
N SER A 169 2.43 7.94 44.43
CA SER A 169 1.99 7.04 43.35
C SER A 169 0.49 7.17 43.07
N ALA A 170 -0.33 7.38 44.09
CA ALA A 170 -1.77 7.65 43.94
C ALA A 170 -2.02 8.97 43.20
N VAL A 171 -1.29 10.06 43.55
CA VAL A 171 -1.37 11.34 42.84
C VAL A 171 -1.00 11.18 41.36
N ASN A 172 0.06 10.41 41.06
CA ASN A 172 0.49 10.19 39.68
C ASN A 172 -0.59 9.43 38.87
N ARG A 173 -1.21 8.41 39.46
CA ARG A 173 -2.33 7.68 38.77
C ARG A 173 -3.51 8.60 38.50
N ALA A 174 -3.93 9.40 39.51
CA ALA A 174 -5.03 10.34 39.34
C ALA A 174 -4.74 11.40 38.26
N ARG A 175 -3.50 11.88 38.15
CA ARG A 175 -3.07 12.80 37.08
C ARG A 175 -3.11 12.18 35.71
N VAL A 176 -2.71 10.91 35.57
CA VAL A 176 -2.80 10.18 34.31
C VAL A 176 -4.25 10.05 33.88
N ASN A 177 -5.15 9.66 34.78
CA ASN A 177 -6.59 9.58 34.51
C ASN A 177 -7.17 10.94 34.08
N LEU A 178 -6.78 12.03 34.74
CA LEU A 178 -7.16 13.39 34.35
C LEU A 178 -6.64 13.72 32.93
N GLY A 179 -5.42 13.30 32.58
CA GLY A 179 -4.83 13.47 31.26
C GLY A 179 -5.66 12.79 30.17
N PHE A 180 -6.26 11.64 30.45
CA PHE A 180 -7.11 10.91 29.51
C PHE A 180 -8.44 11.60 29.20
N CYS A 181 -8.86 12.59 30.00
CA CYS A 181 -10.03 13.41 29.69
C CYS A 181 -9.78 14.38 28.53
N THR A 182 -8.52 14.62 28.14
CA THR A 182 -8.14 15.42 26.98
C THR A 182 -7.55 14.51 25.92
N ILE A 183 -8.27 14.31 24.83
CA ILE A 183 -7.86 13.42 23.75
C ILE A 183 -7.09 14.23 22.73
N THR A 184 -5.86 13.82 22.45
CA THR A 184 -4.95 14.50 21.50
C THR A 184 -4.61 13.61 20.32
N ALA A 185 -4.20 14.21 19.21
CA ALA A 185 -3.77 13.51 18.01
C ALA A 185 -2.43 12.77 18.25
N PRO A 186 -2.37 11.44 18.08
CA PRO A 186 -1.12 10.67 18.23
C PRO A 186 -0.15 10.88 17.08
N VAL A 187 -0.65 11.24 15.91
CA VAL A 187 0.11 11.49 14.66
C VAL A 187 -0.43 12.75 13.98
N THR A 188 0.33 13.31 13.06
CA THR A 188 -0.14 14.36 12.15
C THR A 188 -0.96 13.73 11.05
N GLY A 189 -2.12 14.30 10.73
CA GLY A 189 -3.02 13.71 9.71
C GLY A 189 -4.26 14.56 9.47
N VAL A 190 -5.25 13.94 8.85
CA VAL A 190 -6.57 14.53 8.57
C VAL A 190 -7.63 13.78 9.35
N ILE A 191 -8.53 14.53 9.97
CA ILE A 191 -9.68 14.01 10.73
C ILE A 191 -10.70 13.42 9.74
N GLY A 192 -11.12 12.18 9.97
CA GLY A 192 -12.22 11.54 9.25
C GLY A 192 -13.59 11.97 9.76
N GLU A 193 -14.59 11.11 9.57
CA GLU A 193 -15.94 11.31 10.09
C GLU A 193 -15.95 11.32 11.62
N ILE A 194 -16.77 12.19 12.22
CA ILE A 194 -16.98 12.32 13.67
C ILE A 194 -18.42 11.89 14.00
N PRO A 195 -18.66 10.60 14.30
CA PRO A 195 -20.01 10.07 14.54
C PRO A 195 -20.63 10.52 15.87
N VAL A 196 -19.83 11.19 16.75
CA VAL A 196 -20.24 11.63 18.07
C VAL A 196 -20.52 13.12 18.13
N ARG A 197 -21.37 13.53 19.10
CA ARG A 197 -21.75 14.93 19.31
C ARG A 197 -21.39 15.38 20.73
N THR A 198 -21.25 16.68 20.90
CA THR A 198 -21.10 17.28 22.23
C THR A 198 -22.34 16.93 23.08
N GLY A 199 -22.09 16.38 24.27
CA GLY A 199 -23.12 15.89 25.18
C GLY A 199 -23.25 14.37 25.20
N ASP A 200 -22.72 13.66 24.21
CA ASP A 200 -22.78 12.20 24.15
C ASP A 200 -21.95 11.56 25.28
N GLN A 201 -22.43 10.41 25.76
CA GLN A 201 -21.70 9.57 26.68
C GLN A 201 -20.73 8.70 25.89
N VAL A 202 -19.43 8.83 26.15
CA VAL A 202 -18.38 8.06 25.46
C VAL A 202 -17.68 7.11 26.42
N SER A 203 -17.11 6.03 25.89
CA SER A 203 -16.40 4.98 26.62
C SER A 203 -15.22 4.45 25.79
N PRO A 204 -14.31 3.64 26.34
CA PRO A 204 -13.21 3.04 25.58
C PRO A 204 -13.62 2.22 24.35
N ALA A 205 -14.87 1.75 24.29
CA ALA A 205 -15.43 1.05 23.14
C ALA A 205 -15.98 2.00 22.05
N SER A 206 -16.11 3.30 22.34
CA SER A 206 -16.62 4.30 21.41
C SER A 206 -15.56 4.69 20.40
N ASN A 207 -15.92 4.73 19.12
CA ASN A 207 -15.10 5.33 18.07
C ASN A 207 -15.45 6.82 17.95
N LEU A 208 -14.49 7.71 18.18
CA LEU A 208 -14.70 9.15 18.07
C LEU A 208 -14.44 9.67 16.66
N THR A 209 -13.39 9.17 16.03
CA THR A 209 -13.00 9.48 14.64
C THR A 209 -11.87 8.57 14.20
N ILE A 210 -11.57 8.58 12.91
CA ILE A 210 -10.36 7.99 12.35
C ILE A 210 -9.44 9.14 11.95
N LEU A 211 -8.22 9.15 12.50
CA LEU A 211 -7.17 10.08 12.08
C LEU A 211 -6.32 9.41 11.00
N SER A 212 -6.41 9.90 9.78
CA SER A 212 -5.64 9.39 8.65
C SER A 212 -4.33 10.17 8.49
N GLY A 213 -3.22 9.48 8.70
CA GLY A 213 -1.88 10.01 8.44
C GLY A 213 -1.59 9.96 6.96
N ASN A 214 -1.94 11.02 6.23
CA ASN A 214 -1.89 11.08 4.77
C ASN A 214 -0.60 11.70 4.20
N THR A 215 0.44 11.86 4.98
CA THR A 215 1.74 12.37 4.50
C THR A 215 2.40 11.39 3.52
N THR A 216 2.19 10.11 3.77
CA THR A 216 2.61 9.01 2.91
C THR A 216 1.44 8.05 2.78
N MET A 217 1.19 7.60 1.56
CA MET A 217 0.07 6.70 1.25
C MET A 217 0.61 5.37 0.76
N ASP A 218 0.09 4.30 1.32
CA ASP A 218 0.41 2.94 0.89
C ASP A 218 -0.66 2.45 -0.08
N ALA A 219 -0.23 2.10 -1.30
CA ALA A 219 -1.07 1.41 -2.26
C ALA A 219 -0.98 -0.09 -2.02
N GLU A 220 -2.07 -0.70 -1.61
CA GLU A 220 -2.19 -2.15 -1.44
C GLU A 220 -2.76 -2.76 -2.72
N PHE A 221 -2.05 -3.71 -3.31
CA PHE A 221 -2.46 -4.45 -4.51
C PHE A 221 -2.00 -5.90 -4.43
N SER A 222 -2.56 -6.75 -5.27
CA SER A 222 -2.24 -8.18 -5.30
C SER A 222 -1.54 -8.55 -6.59
N VAL A 223 -0.53 -9.40 -6.48
CA VAL A 223 0.26 -9.94 -7.59
C VAL A 223 0.12 -11.47 -7.57
N THR A 224 -0.03 -12.10 -8.72
CA THR A 224 -0.11 -13.55 -8.82
C THR A 224 1.20 -14.22 -8.44
N GLU A 225 1.13 -15.37 -7.80
CA GLU A 225 2.32 -16.15 -7.40
C GLU A 225 3.24 -16.44 -8.59
N ALA A 226 2.67 -16.78 -9.75
CA ALA A 226 3.43 -17.08 -10.96
C ALA A 226 4.38 -15.94 -11.39
N LEU A 227 3.96 -14.67 -11.24
CA LEU A 227 4.82 -13.53 -11.59
C LEU A 227 5.99 -13.38 -10.63
N ILE A 228 5.81 -13.78 -9.37
CA ILE A 228 6.85 -13.71 -8.35
C ILE A 228 7.81 -14.89 -8.48
N GLU A 229 7.31 -16.10 -8.77
CA GLU A 229 8.16 -17.28 -8.97
C GLU A 229 9.09 -17.11 -10.20
N GLU A 230 8.62 -16.45 -11.24
CA GLU A 230 9.45 -16.11 -12.40
C GLU A 230 10.60 -15.17 -12.05
N SER A 231 10.38 -14.29 -11.07
CA SER A 231 11.32 -13.25 -10.66
C SER A 231 12.19 -13.63 -9.46
N VAL A 232 11.69 -14.51 -8.58
CA VAL A 232 12.35 -14.93 -7.35
C VAL A 232 12.38 -16.44 -7.28
N SER A 233 13.58 -17.04 -7.33
CA SER A 233 13.77 -18.49 -7.30
C SER A 233 13.02 -19.15 -6.14
N ALA A 234 12.42 -20.32 -6.41
CA ALA A 234 11.80 -21.14 -5.39
C ALA A 234 12.81 -21.46 -4.26
N GLY A 235 12.50 -21.06 -3.02
CA GLY A 235 13.39 -21.21 -1.88
C GLY A 235 14.21 -19.97 -1.50
N ALA A 236 13.98 -18.82 -2.12
CA ALA A 236 14.62 -17.55 -1.78
C ALA A 236 14.40 -17.17 -0.30
N THR A 237 15.45 -16.72 0.37
CA THR A 237 15.39 -16.23 1.75
C THR A 237 14.68 -14.89 1.83
N GLN A 238 14.31 -14.45 3.04
CA GLN A 238 13.73 -13.11 3.24
C GLN A 238 14.68 -12.00 2.73
N ALA A 239 15.99 -12.18 2.93
CA ALA A 239 17.00 -11.23 2.45
C ALA A 239 17.04 -11.12 0.92
N ASP A 240 16.82 -12.21 0.20
CA ASP A 240 16.73 -12.22 -1.27
C ASP A 240 15.49 -11.48 -1.76
N LYS A 241 14.35 -11.66 -1.05
CA LYS A 241 13.10 -10.94 -1.33
C LYS A 241 13.25 -9.43 -1.10
N ASP A 242 13.87 -9.05 0.01
CA ASP A 242 14.12 -7.63 0.34
C ASP A 242 15.05 -6.98 -0.69
N LYS A 243 16.06 -7.71 -1.17
CA LYS A 243 16.94 -7.27 -2.25
C LYS A 243 16.19 -7.09 -3.56
N TYR A 244 15.35 -8.07 -3.92
CA TYR A 244 14.50 -7.97 -5.11
C TYR A 244 13.58 -6.75 -5.06
N ILE A 245 12.91 -6.52 -3.92
CA ILE A 245 12.05 -5.34 -3.71
C ILE A 245 12.84 -4.04 -3.91
N ALA A 246 14.07 -3.98 -3.39
CA ALA A 246 14.92 -2.79 -3.51
C ALA A 246 15.39 -2.52 -4.95
N GLU A 247 15.48 -3.56 -5.79
CA GLU A 247 15.86 -3.46 -7.21
C GLU A 247 14.68 -3.15 -8.13
N LEU A 248 13.42 -3.27 -7.64
CA LEU A 248 12.24 -2.94 -8.44
C LEU A 248 12.24 -1.45 -8.84
N PRO A 249 11.82 -1.14 -10.06
CA PRO A 249 11.72 0.25 -10.50
C PRO A 249 10.62 1.02 -9.73
N GLU A 250 10.67 2.34 -9.83
CA GLU A 250 9.64 3.19 -9.26
C GLU A 250 8.28 2.94 -9.95
N VAL A 251 7.22 2.94 -9.15
CA VAL A 251 5.86 2.70 -9.62
C VAL A 251 5.09 4.01 -9.75
N THR A 252 4.14 4.04 -10.67
CA THR A 252 3.24 5.18 -10.87
C THR A 252 1.83 4.79 -10.44
N PHE A 253 1.13 5.68 -9.73
CA PHE A 253 -0.27 5.50 -9.39
C PHE A 253 -1.16 6.25 -10.38
N VAL A 254 -2.10 5.54 -10.99
CA VAL A 254 -3.09 6.09 -11.92
C VAL A 254 -4.45 6.04 -11.25
N MET A 255 -5.07 7.20 -11.10
CA MET A 255 -6.40 7.33 -10.51
C MET A 255 -7.48 6.76 -11.46
N LYS A 256 -8.67 6.47 -10.94
CA LYS A 256 -9.79 5.94 -11.76
C LYS A 256 -10.20 6.82 -12.95
N ASN A 257 -9.95 8.12 -12.87
CA ASN A 257 -10.20 9.07 -13.96
C ASN A 257 -9.13 9.04 -15.06
N GLY A 258 -8.13 8.17 -14.95
CA GLY A 258 -7.01 8.07 -15.89
C GLY A 258 -5.87 9.06 -15.66
N THR A 259 -5.96 9.93 -14.65
CA THR A 259 -4.89 10.88 -14.32
C THR A 259 -3.78 10.17 -13.57
N GLU A 260 -2.54 10.31 -14.01
CA GLU A 260 -1.36 9.86 -13.31
C GLU A 260 -1.04 10.77 -12.13
N TYR A 261 -0.68 10.16 -11.01
CA TYR A 261 -0.20 10.90 -9.85
C TYR A 261 1.22 11.44 -10.09
N SER A 262 1.46 12.67 -9.70
CA SER A 262 2.70 13.40 -10.03
C SER A 262 3.96 12.84 -9.34
N HIS A 263 3.79 12.21 -8.17
CA HIS A 263 4.89 11.64 -7.40
C HIS A 263 4.94 10.13 -7.59
N LYS A 264 6.13 9.62 -7.89
CA LYS A 264 6.36 8.18 -8.01
C LYS A 264 6.44 7.55 -6.65
N GLY A 265 6.01 6.29 -6.57
CA GLY A 265 6.11 5.46 -5.39
C GLY A 265 7.18 4.38 -5.53
N ARG A 266 7.43 3.68 -4.42
CA ARG A 266 8.31 2.51 -4.38
C ARG A 266 7.62 1.36 -3.69
N VAL A 267 7.83 0.16 -4.19
CA VAL A 267 7.41 -1.06 -3.51
C VAL A 267 8.19 -1.18 -2.22
N THR A 268 7.48 -1.36 -1.10
CA THR A 268 8.08 -1.40 0.24
C THR A 268 8.02 -2.76 0.88
N SER A 269 7.00 -3.57 0.56
CA SER A 269 6.87 -4.90 1.13
C SER A 269 6.01 -5.84 0.28
N LEU A 270 6.33 -7.12 0.40
CA LEU A 270 5.53 -8.26 -0.07
C LEU A 270 4.98 -8.98 1.16
N THR A 271 3.68 -9.29 1.17
CA THR A 271 3.14 -10.15 2.23
C THR A 271 3.71 -11.54 2.05
N GLY A 272 4.29 -12.12 3.11
CA GLY A 272 4.92 -13.46 3.05
C GLY A 272 3.93 -14.63 2.98
N VAL A 273 2.62 -14.35 2.78
CA VAL A 273 1.54 -15.36 2.76
C VAL A 273 0.75 -15.21 1.48
N VAL A 274 0.64 -16.31 0.74
CA VAL A 274 -0.24 -16.40 -0.43
C VAL A 274 -1.68 -16.57 0.04
N ASP A 275 -2.58 -15.78 -0.48
CA ASP A 275 -4.01 -15.97 -0.28
C ASP A 275 -4.44 -17.28 -0.99
N ALA A 276 -4.86 -18.26 -0.21
CA ALA A 276 -5.21 -19.61 -0.70
C ALA A 276 -6.43 -19.62 -1.65
N VAL A 277 -7.26 -18.58 -1.64
CA VAL A 277 -8.45 -18.48 -2.50
C VAL A 277 -8.09 -17.89 -3.86
N THR A 278 -7.22 -16.88 -3.87
CA THR A 278 -6.90 -16.11 -5.09
C THR A 278 -5.54 -16.49 -5.70
N GLY A 279 -4.69 -17.26 -4.99
CA GLY A 279 -3.33 -17.58 -5.42
C GLY A 279 -2.46 -16.33 -5.61
N SER A 280 -2.70 -15.29 -4.82
CA SER A 280 -2.02 -14.02 -4.95
C SER A 280 -1.33 -13.58 -3.66
N LEU A 281 -0.24 -12.83 -3.83
CA LEU A 281 0.45 -12.16 -2.73
C LEU A 281 0.08 -10.68 -2.68
N GLY A 282 -0.12 -10.16 -1.48
CA GLY A 282 -0.30 -8.73 -1.27
C GLY A 282 1.03 -7.99 -1.38
N VAL A 283 1.02 -6.90 -2.09
CA VAL A 283 2.16 -5.99 -2.28
C VAL A 283 1.76 -4.60 -1.79
N LYS A 284 2.69 -3.92 -1.15
CA LYS A 284 2.52 -2.52 -0.75
C LYS A 284 3.54 -1.66 -1.47
N ALA A 285 3.06 -0.57 -2.05
CA ALA A 285 3.91 0.48 -2.59
C ALA A 285 3.59 1.79 -1.89
N SER A 286 4.63 2.49 -1.44
CA SER A 286 4.51 3.74 -0.69
C SER A 286 4.68 4.93 -1.63
N PHE A 287 3.76 5.89 -1.52
CA PHE A 287 3.71 7.12 -2.32
C PHE A 287 3.79 8.33 -1.40
N PRO A 288 4.73 9.25 -1.59
CA PRO A 288 4.76 10.52 -0.87
C PRO A 288 3.53 11.36 -1.26
N ASN A 289 2.89 11.98 -0.28
CA ASN A 289 1.68 12.80 -0.48
C ASN A 289 1.83 14.18 0.18
N PRO A 290 2.81 15.00 -0.25
CA PRO A 290 3.07 16.30 0.37
C PRO A 290 1.89 17.26 0.25
N ASP A 291 1.20 17.24 -0.88
CA ASP A 291 0.08 18.14 -1.18
C ASP A 291 -1.27 17.64 -0.62
N GLY A 292 -1.31 16.41 -0.09
CA GLY A 292 -2.53 15.84 0.49
C GLY A 292 -3.62 15.50 -0.55
N HIS A 293 -3.26 15.33 -1.82
CA HIS A 293 -4.22 15.00 -2.89
C HIS A 293 -4.71 13.56 -2.86
N LEU A 294 -3.94 12.66 -2.24
CA LEU A 294 -4.34 11.28 -2.06
C LEU A 294 -5.04 11.11 -0.71
N PHE A 295 -6.15 10.37 -0.70
CA PHE A 295 -6.92 10.07 0.49
C PHE A 295 -7.00 8.56 0.71
N SER A 296 -7.10 8.15 1.96
CA SER A 296 -7.36 6.75 2.31
C SER A 296 -8.70 6.29 1.71
N GLY A 297 -8.72 5.08 1.14
CA GLY A 297 -9.90 4.52 0.48
C GLY A 297 -9.99 4.74 -1.03
N ILE A 298 -9.18 5.64 -1.61
CA ILE A 298 -9.13 5.82 -3.07
C ILE A 298 -8.67 4.52 -3.73
N GLN A 299 -9.36 4.16 -4.80
CA GLN A 299 -8.98 3.05 -5.68
C GLN A 299 -8.37 3.58 -6.97
N GLY A 300 -7.38 2.88 -7.47
CA GLY A 300 -6.70 3.22 -8.72
C GLY A 300 -5.92 2.03 -9.25
N THR A 301 -4.96 2.31 -10.11
CA THR A 301 -4.07 1.32 -10.72
C THR A 301 -2.63 1.68 -10.41
N VAL A 302 -1.87 0.76 -9.85
CA VAL A 302 -0.41 0.85 -9.76
C VAL A 302 0.17 0.31 -11.06
N VAL A 303 1.04 1.08 -11.69
CA VAL A 303 1.76 0.71 -12.89
C VAL A 303 3.21 0.47 -12.52
N LEU A 304 3.66 -0.78 -12.69
CA LEU A 304 5.04 -1.21 -12.47
C LEU A 304 5.70 -1.40 -13.85
N PRO A 305 6.67 -0.57 -14.24
CA PRO A 305 7.38 -0.71 -15.51
C PRO A 305 8.44 -1.83 -15.38
N MET A 306 8.20 -2.99 -15.98
CA MET A 306 9.18 -4.07 -16.05
C MET A 306 9.93 -4.02 -17.37
N THR A 307 11.25 -4.14 -17.34
CA THR A 307 12.08 -4.14 -18.53
C THR A 307 12.47 -5.57 -18.88
N GLU A 308 11.93 -6.05 -20.01
CA GLU A 308 12.30 -7.30 -20.63
C GLU A 308 13.50 -7.06 -21.56
N LYS A 309 14.59 -7.79 -21.33
CA LYS A 309 15.83 -7.64 -22.10
C LYS A 309 15.94 -8.69 -23.19
N ASP A 310 16.58 -8.33 -24.29
CA ASP A 310 16.90 -9.26 -25.36
C ASP A 310 15.68 -9.99 -25.98
N VAL A 311 14.50 -9.36 -25.99
CA VAL A 311 13.27 -9.95 -26.52
C VAL A 311 13.04 -9.57 -27.99
N MET A 312 12.44 -10.49 -28.75
CA MET A 312 12.04 -10.21 -30.13
C MET A 312 10.70 -9.47 -30.13
N ILE A 313 10.68 -8.29 -30.73
CA ILE A 313 9.48 -7.45 -30.80
C ILE A 313 9.07 -7.28 -32.24
N ILE A 314 7.77 -7.45 -32.50
CA ILE A 314 7.16 -7.23 -33.80
C ILE A 314 5.89 -6.36 -33.65
N PRO A 315 5.55 -5.56 -34.67
CA PRO A 315 4.29 -4.81 -34.65
C PRO A 315 3.10 -5.76 -34.59
N GLN A 316 2.10 -5.42 -33.75
CA GLN A 316 0.88 -6.25 -33.61
C GLN A 316 0.14 -6.46 -34.92
N ILE A 317 0.23 -5.50 -35.88
CA ILE A 317 -0.35 -5.58 -37.22
C ILE A 317 0.27 -6.68 -38.09
N ALA A 318 1.48 -7.18 -37.78
CA ALA A 318 2.13 -8.29 -38.45
C ALA A 318 1.57 -9.67 -38.02
N VAL A 319 0.85 -9.74 -36.91
CA VAL A 319 0.28 -10.96 -36.35
C VAL A 319 -1.14 -11.17 -36.86
N VAL A 320 -1.33 -12.21 -37.64
CA VAL A 320 -2.63 -12.64 -38.17
C VAL A 320 -3.23 -13.65 -37.19
N LYS A 321 -4.40 -13.35 -36.63
CA LYS A 321 -5.15 -14.30 -35.80
C LYS A 321 -6.08 -15.14 -36.63
N LEU A 322 -5.82 -16.45 -36.69
CA LEU A 322 -6.65 -17.41 -37.41
C LEU A 322 -7.18 -18.43 -36.39
N GLN A 323 -8.44 -18.29 -35.99
CA GLN A 323 -9.06 -19.09 -34.92
C GLN A 323 -8.18 -19.07 -33.65
N ASP A 324 -7.66 -20.24 -33.22
CA ASP A 324 -6.84 -20.37 -32.00
C ASP A 324 -5.33 -20.20 -32.25
N ARG A 325 -4.92 -19.82 -33.48
CA ARG A 325 -3.51 -19.68 -33.83
C ARG A 325 -3.16 -18.25 -34.18
N GLN A 326 -1.98 -17.85 -33.78
CA GLN A 326 -1.34 -16.62 -34.20
C GLN A 326 -0.29 -16.95 -35.24
N LEU A 327 -0.38 -16.30 -36.39
CA LEU A 327 0.49 -16.55 -37.54
C LEU A 327 1.24 -15.27 -37.90
N VAL A 328 2.47 -15.43 -38.37
CA VAL A 328 3.27 -14.36 -38.97
C VAL A 328 3.79 -14.86 -40.31
N TYR A 329 3.71 -14.05 -41.36
CA TYR A 329 4.25 -14.39 -42.67
C TYR A 329 5.73 -14.03 -42.75
N LYS A 330 6.58 -15.09 -42.76
CA LYS A 330 8.03 -14.94 -42.97
C LYS A 330 8.33 -14.95 -44.48
N VAL A 331 9.18 -14.04 -44.93
CA VAL A 331 9.63 -13.93 -46.28
C VAL A 331 10.92 -14.74 -46.43
N LYS A 332 10.89 -15.75 -47.32
CA LYS A 332 12.06 -16.56 -47.67
C LYS A 332 13.00 -15.82 -48.62
N ALA A 333 14.19 -16.40 -48.87
CA ALA A 333 15.18 -15.85 -49.80
C ALA A 333 14.68 -15.74 -51.25
N ASP A 334 13.70 -16.55 -51.66
CA ASP A 334 13.03 -16.54 -52.95
C ASP A 334 11.87 -15.51 -53.03
N SER A 335 11.75 -14.64 -52.01
CA SER A 335 10.68 -13.65 -51.85
C SER A 335 9.28 -14.25 -51.70
N THR A 336 9.13 -15.52 -51.34
CA THR A 336 7.83 -16.14 -51.07
C THR A 336 7.48 -16.03 -49.59
N ALA A 337 6.19 -15.78 -49.28
CA ALA A 337 5.66 -15.73 -47.90
C ALA A 337 5.34 -17.15 -47.41
N THR A 338 5.74 -17.46 -46.21
CA THR A 338 5.39 -18.69 -45.50
C THR A 338 4.79 -18.36 -44.14
N ALA A 339 3.62 -18.90 -43.85
CA ALA A 339 2.97 -18.73 -42.56
C ALA A 339 3.68 -19.53 -41.45
N ILE A 340 4.08 -18.88 -40.41
CA ILE A 340 4.70 -19.50 -39.25
C ILE A 340 3.81 -19.25 -38.04
N THR A 341 3.48 -20.30 -37.28
CA THR A 341 2.78 -20.18 -36.03
C THR A 341 3.71 -19.57 -34.99
N VAL A 342 3.26 -18.51 -34.32
CA VAL A 342 3.99 -17.81 -33.30
C VAL A 342 3.21 -17.80 -31.98
N THR A 343 3.92 -17.76 -30.86
CA THR A 343 3.35 -17.47 -29.56
C THR A 343 3.82 -16.07 -29.18
N THR A 344 2.87 -15.19 -28.87
CA THR A 344 3.20 -13.80 -28.52
C THR A 344 2.66 -13.43 -27.16
N ALA A 345 3.36 -12.52 -26.46
CA ALA A 345 2.89 -11.82 -25.27
C ALA A 345 2.59 -10.35 -25.59
N ASP A 346 1.61 -9.80 -24.90
CA ASP A 346 1.24 -8.38 -25.05
C ASP A 346 2.27 -7.49 -24.33
N THR A 347 2.67 -6.41 -24.97
CA THR A 347 3.54 -5.38 -24.38
C THR A 347 2.77 -4.33 -23.58
N GLY A 348 1.44 -4.37 -23.62
CA GLY A 348 0.58 -3.38 -22.97
C GLY A 348 0.57 -1.99 -23.63
N ASN A 349 1.32 -1.78 -24.72
CA ASN A 349 1.35 -0.52 -25.49
C ASN A 349 0.34 -0.49 -26.65
N GLY A 350 -0.28 -1.63 -26.96
CA GLY A 350 -1.27 -1.80 -28.04
C GLY A 350 -0.71 -1.65 -29.46
N LYS A 351 0.60 -1.55 -29.64
CA LYS A 351 1.27 -1.39 -30.93
C LYS A 351 2.16 -2.57 -31.29
N ASP A 352 2.85 -3.13 -30.31
CA ASP A 352 3.86 -4.16 -30.46
C ASP A 352 3.51 -5.39 -29.65
N VAL A 353 4.07 -6.55 -29.99
CA VAL A 353 3.99 -7.78 -29.24
C VAL A 353 5.37 -8.41 -29.12
N ILE A 354 5.61 -9.08 -27.99
CA ILE A 354 6.82 -9.88 -27.76
C ILE A 354 6.60 -11.26 -28.37
N VAL A 355 7.56 -11.73 -29.14
CA VAL A 355 7.55 -13.10 -29.69
C VAL A 355 8.28 -14.03 -28.74
N ILE A 356 7.51 -14.95 -28.13
CA ILE A 356 8.04 -16.00 -27.25
C ILE A 356 8.64 -17.14 -28.03
N SER A 357 7.95 -17.56 -29.10
CA SER A 357 8.40 -18.68 -29.96
C SER A 357 7.90 -18.55 -31.39
N GLY A 358 8.55 -19.25 -32.34
CA GLY A 358 8.16 -19.36 -33.73
C GLY A 358 9.00 -18.53 -34.70
N LEU A 359 9.75 -17.52 -34.27
CA LEU A 359 10.65 -16.72 -35.12
C LEU A 359 12.10 -16.78 -34.63
N ASN A 360 13.02 -16.48 -35.53
CA ASN A 360 14.44 -16.31 -35.21
C ASN A 360 14.91 -14.89 -35.49
N VAL A 361 15.96 -14.48 -34.81
CA VAL A 361 16.62 -13.19 -35.07
C VAL A 361 17.14 -13.19 -36.51
N GLY A 362 16.85 -12.13 -37.25
CA GLY A 362 17.22 -11.99 -38.66
C GLY A 362 16.14 -12.42 -39.63
N ASP A 363 15.06 -13.04 -39.17
CA ASP A 363 13.92 -13.38 -40.05
C ASP A 363 13.27 -12.10 -40.59
N LYS A 364 12.95 -12.11 -41.88
CA LYS A 364 12.15 -11.04 -42.49
C LYS A 364 10.68 -11.42 -42.44
N ILE A 365 9.85 -10.55 -41.91
CA ILE A 365 8.41 -10.74 -41.76
C ILE A 365 7.63 -9.64 -42.49
N VAL A 366 6.43 -9.95 -42.93
CA VAL A 366 5.49 -8.97 -43.49
C VAL A 366 4.83 -8.23 -42.32
N THR A 367 4.82 -6.89 -42.36
CA THR A 367 4.21 -6.05 -41.35
C THR A 367 2.86 -5.50 -41.80
N THR A 368 2.84 -4.70 -42.85
CA THR A 368 1.61 -4.05 -43.32
C THR A 368 0.91 -4.95 -44.33
N GLY A 369 -0.39 -5.19 -44.18
CA GLY A 369 -1.20 -5.99 -45.06
C GLY A 369 -1.04 -7.51 -44.86
N ALA A 370 -0.48 -7.98 -43.75
CA ALA A 370 -0.28 -9.38 -43.44
C ALA A 370 -1.58 -10.22 -43.55
N ASN A 371 -2.74 -9.65 -43.21
CA ASN A 371 -4.04 -10.32 -43.35
C ASN A 371 -4.44 -10.67 -44.77
N ASN A 372 -3.81 -10.09 -45.80
CA ASN A 372 -4.12 -10.30 -47.20
C ASN A 372 -3.09 -11.20 -47.91
N VAL A 373 -2.06 -11.64 -47.18
CA VAL A 373 -1.00 -12.51 -47.74
C VAL A 373 -1.47 -13.94 -47.70
N GLN A 374 -1.24 -14.66 -48.80
CA GLN A 374 -1.50 -16.10 -48.90
C GLN A 374 -0.20 -16.90 -48.81
N GLU A 375 -0.30 -18.13 -48.31
CA GLU A 375 0.82 -19.08 -48.28
C GLU A 375 1.43 -19.26 -49.68
N GLY A 376 2.76 -19.12 -49.81
CA GLY A 376 3.47 -19.25 -51.07
C GLY A 376 3.38 -18.03 -52.00
N GLN A 377 2.67 -16.97 -51.61
CA GLN A 377 2.55 -15.74 -52.41
C GLN A 377 3.90 -15.01 -52.48
N ARG A 378 4.24 -14.49 -53.64
CA ARG A 378 5.43 -13.66 -53.82
C ARG A 378 5.20 -12.27 -53.23
N VAL A 379 6.07 -11.88 -52.32
CA VAL A 379 6.08 -10.58 -51.66
C VAL A 379 6.89 -9.61 -52.50
N LEU A 380 6.23 -8.57 -53.01
CA LEU A 380 6.90 -7.48 -53.75
C LEU A 380 7.28 -6.36 -52.76
N TYR A 381 8.50 -5.90 -52.83
CA TYR A 381 8.96 -4.78 -52.02
C TYR A 381 8.45 -3.46 -52.59
N PRO A 382 8.24 -2.41 -51.76
CA PRO A 382 7.77 -1.12 -52.23
C PRO A 382 8.64 -0.45 -53.29
N GLU A 383 9.94 -0.78 -53.33
CA GLU A 383 10.89 -0.31 -54.35
C GLU A 383 10.69 -1.00 -55.69
N GLU A 384 10.42 -2.30 -55.69
CA GLU A 384 10.18 -3.08 -56.91
C GLU A 384 8.84 -2.72 -57.58
N ALA A 385 7.83 -2.41 -56.76
CA ALA A 385 6.52 -1.99 -57.25
C ALA A 385 6.53 -0.61 -57.93
N LYS A 386 7.55 0.21 -57.72
CA LYS A 386 7.75 1.49 -58.42
C LYS A 386 8.51 1.35 -59.74
N SER A 387 9.35 0.33 -59.84
CA SER A 387 10.15 0.10 -61.07
C SER A 387 9.38 -0.57 -62.21
N GLU A 388 8.31 -1.34 -61.90
CA GLU A 388 7.46 -1.99 -62.90
C GLU A 388 6.30 -1.07 -63.42
N LYS A 389 6.14 0.15 -62.88
CA LYS A 389 5.18 1.15 -63.37
C LYS A 389 5.80 2.17 -64.35
N LYS A 390 7.06 1.97 -64.76
CA LYS A 390 7.71 2.70 -65.82
C LYS A 390 7.84 1.77 -67.01
#